data_6d97794fda0723c48c9241d1b19aa848
#
_entry.id   6d97794fda0723c48c9241d1b19aa848
#
_cell.length_a   1.000
_cell.length_b   1.000
_cell.length_c   1.000
_cell.angle_alpha   90.00
_cell.angle_beta   90.00
_cell.angle_gamma   90.00
#
_symmetry.space_group_name_H-M   'P 1'
#
loop_
_entity.id
_entity.type
_entity.pdbx_description
1 polymer ?
#
loop_
_entity_poly.entity_id
_entity_poly.type
_entity_poly.pdbx_seq_one_letter_code
_entity_poly.pdbx_strand_id
1 'polypeptide(L)'
;MKRVLLFLQTQMLNNIIQYFQEADTYQILDVVGTVIGLVYIYQEYKASIWLWLTGLIMPIVYTFVYYEAKLYADFGMQIYYILAAVYGFLYWQFGRKKKENIEVPITRFPKQKILPTLFIFLLLWGAIYYVLITFTNSNVPVLDSFGNVLSIVGLWALAKKYIEQWWIWVVADIELSALYIYKNIPFTAGLYALYAIIAVAGFYKWKKMMKENDENIKL
;
A
#
# COMPACT_ATOMS: atom_id res chain seq x y z
N MET A 1 -19.14 6.73 37.52
CA MET A 1 -18.87 6.46 36.09
C MET A 1 -17.98 7.53 35.42
N LYS A 2 -18.35 8.83 35.41
CA LYS A 2 -17.50 9.90 34.79
C LYS A 2 -16.09 10.02 35.39
N ARG A 3 -15.89 9.91 36.71
CA ARG A 3 -14.56 9.98 37.35
C ARG A 3 -13.63 8.80 36.96
N VAL A 4 -14.19 7.60 36.80
CA VAL A 4 -13.42 6.43 36.37
C VAL A 4 -13.00 6.55 34.89
N LEU A 5 -13.91 7.07 34.03
CA LEU A 5 -13.62 7.35 32.64
C LEU A 5 -12.51 8.39 32.47
N LEU A 6 -12.58 9.49 33.25
CA LEU A 6 -11.57 10.55 33.26
C LEU A 6 -10.22 10.04 33.75
N PHE A 7 -10.20 9.21 34.80
CA PHE A 7 -8.97 8.58 35.30
C PHE A 7 -8.32 7.67 34.24
N LEU A 8 -9.12 6.81 33.58
CA LEU A 8 -8.64 5.94 32.50
C LEU A 8 -8.11 6.73 31.31
N GLN A 9 -8.81 7.81 30.90
CA GLN A 9 -8.34 8.71 29.84
C GLN A 9 -7.01 9.38 30.20
N THR A 10 -6.87 9.87 31.43
CA THR A 10 -5.62 10.50 31.89
C THR A 10 -4.47 9.49 31.93
N GLN A 11 -4.75 8.27 32.40
CA GLN A 11 -3.74 7.20 32.45
C GLN A 11 -3.31 6.77 31.05
N MET A 12 -4.26 6.61 30.10
CA MET A 12 -3.94 6.35 28.69
C MET A 12 -3.09 7.47 28.09
N LEU A 13 -3.44 8.72 28.34
CA LEU A 13 -2.71 9.89 27.83
C LEU A 13 -1.27 9.92 28.36
N ASN A 14 -1.09 9.68 29.66
CA ASN A 14 0.24 9.62 30.28
C ASN A 14 1.09 8.47 29.72
N ASN A 15 0.49 7.29 29.51
CA ASN A 15 1.19 6.15 28.91
C ASN A 15 1.62 6.45 27.46
N ILE A 16 0.77 7.14 26.68
CA ILE A 16 1.10 7.56 25.31
C ILE A 16 2.25 8.58 25.33
N ILE A 17 2.18 9.59 26.21
CA ILE A 17 3.25 10.60 26.35
C ILE A 17 4.58 9.94 26.73
N GLN A 18 4.55 9.04 27.71
CA GLN A 18 5.74 8.29 28.15
C GLN A 18 6.32 7.45 27.00
N TYR A 19 5.46 6.76 26.24
CA TYR A 19 5.89 5.98 25.08
C TYR A 19 6.66 6.87 24.07
N PHE A 20 6.13 8.06 23.73
CA PHE A 20 6.80 8.96 22.80
C PHE A 20 8.07 9.62 23.37
N GLN A 21 8.20 9.73 24.67
CA GLN A 21 9.41 10.24 25.33
C GLN A 21 10.53 9.19 25.36
N GLU A 22 10.19 7.91 25.43
CA GLU A 22 11.13 6.78 25.51
C GLU A 22 11.38 6.11 24.15
N ALA A 23 10.52 6.40 23.15
CA ALA A 23 10.59 5.79 21.83
C ALA A 23 11.84 6.19 21.07
N ASP A 24 12.48 5.22 20.46
CA ASP A 24 13.56 5.48 19.50
C ASP A 24 13.02 5.98 18.14
N THR A 25 13.93 6.41 17.28
CA THR A 25 13.56 6.95 15.94
C THR A 25 12.78 5.95 15.10
N TYR A 26 13.08 4.64 15.19
CA TYR A 26 12.40 3.61 14.42
C TYR A 26 10.98 3.37 14.90
N GLN A 27 10.76 3.39 16.22
CA GLN A 27 9.42 3.26 16.82
C GLN A 27 8.53 4.45 16.45
N ILE A 28 9.09 5.67 16.44
CA ILE A 28 8.36 6.87 15.99
C ILE A 28 7.99 6.75 14.51
N LEU A 29 8.92 6.32 13.65
CA LEU A 29 8.67 6.12 12.23
C LEU A 29 7.61 5.04 11.98
N ASP A 30 7.58 3.97 12.79
CA ASP A 30 6.58 2.92 12.68
C ASP A 30 5.16 3.44 13.00
N VAL A 31 5.01 4.19 14.09
CA VAL A 31 3.72 4.82 14.45
C VAL A 31 3.27 5.82 13.39
N VAL A 32 4.17 6.71 12.95
CA VAL A 32 3.88 7.70 11.90
C VAL A 32 3.52 7.01 10.60
N GLY A 33 4.29 5.98 10.21
CA GLY A 33 4.02 5.16 9.03
C GLY A 33 2.67 4.46 9.08
N THR A 34 2.30 3.93 10.24
CA THR A 34 1.00 3.31 10.46
C THR A 34 -0.15 4.31 10.26
N VAL A 35 -0.05 5.51 10.84
CA VAL A 35 -1.06 6.56 10.67
C VAL A 35 -1.16 6.99 9.21
N ILE A 36 -0.03 7.21 8.55
CA ILE A 36 0.02 7.57 7.12
C ILE A 36 -0.58 6.44 6.27
N GLY A 37 -0.29 5.18 6.58
CA GLY A 37 -0.84 4.01 5.90
C GLY A 37 -2.37 3.91 6.02
N LEU A 38 -2.92 4.19 7.20
CA LEU A 38 -4.38 4.24 7.41
C LEU A 38 -5.04 5.39 6.65
N VAL A 39 -4.41 6.55 6.58
CA VAL A 39 -4.87 7.68 5.75
C VAL A 39 -4.81 7.32 4.27
N TYR A 40 -3.71 6.68 3.83
CA TYR A 40 -3.53 6.22 2.45
C TYR A 40 -4.63 5.26 2.02
N ILE A 41 -4.88 4.17 2.78
CA ILE A 41 -5.89 3.17 2.41
C ILE A 41 -7.31 3.74 2.45
N TYR A 42 -7.59 4.70 3.34
CA TYR A 42 -8.86 5.41 3.36
C TYR A 42 -9.05 6.27 2.10
N GLN A 43 -8.00 6.95 1.63
CA GLN A 43 -8.03 7.72 0.39
C GLN A 43 -8.17 6.80 -0.83
N GLU A 44 -7.52 5.64 -0.83
CA GLU A 44 -7.64 4.62 -1.85
C GLU A 44 -9.08 4.06 -1.91
N TYR A 45 -9.66 3.75 -0.76
CA TYR A 45 -11.05 3.32 -0.63
C TYR A 45 -12.03 4.32 -1.26
N LYS A 46 -11.73 5.62 -1.15
CA LYS A 46 -12.51 6.70 -1.77
C LYS A 46 -12.13 7.01 -3.22
N ALA A 47 -11.16 6.31 -3.81
CA ALA A 47 -10.55 6.62 -5.11
C ALA A 47 -10.08 8.07 -5.22
N SER A 48 -9.59 8.65 -4.13
CA SER A 48 -9.14 10.04 -4.05
C SER A 48 -7.73 10.20 -4.62
N ILE A 49 -7.50 11.21 -5.44
CA ILE A 49 -6.18 11.51 -6.02
C ILE A 49 -5.10 11.78 -4.95
N TRP A 50 -5.50 12.23 -3.77
CA TRP A 50 -4.62 12.55 -2.66
C TRP A 50 -3.84 11.34 -2.14
N LEU A 51 -4.32 10.10 -2.42
CA LEU A 51 -3.59 8.88 -2.06
C LEU A 51 -2.17 8.88 -2.63
N TRP A 52 -1.96 9.44 -3.81
CA TRP A 52 -0.65 9.47 -4.46
C TRP A 52 0.32 10.40 -3.73
N LEU A 53 -0.16 11.54 -3.21
CA LEU A 53 0.66 12.44 -2.40
C LEU A 53 0.96 11.87 -1.02
N THR A 54 -0.04 11.27 -0.38
CA THR A 54 0.15 10.55 0.90
C THR A 54 1.12 9.37 0.72
N GLY A 55 1.00 8.64 -0.38
CA GLY A 55 1.87 7.51 -0.73
C GLY A 55 3.33 7.89 -1.06
N LEU A 56 3.65 9.17 -1.24
CA LEU A 56 5.02 9.65 -1.42
C LEU A 56 5.78 9.84 -0.10
N ILE A 57 5.06 10.07 1.02
CA ILE A 57 5.69 10.51 2.27
C ILE A 57 6.69 9.47 2.78
N MET A 58 6.24 8.24 3.01
CA MET A 58 7.10 7.20 3.60
C MET A 58 8.20 6.73 2.64
N PRO A 59 7.95 6.49 1.34
CA PRO A 59 9.02 6.16 0.40
C PRO A 59 10.13 7.22 0.34
N ILE A 60 9.81 8.51 0.41
CA ILE A 60 10.82 9.56 0.46
C ILE A 60 11.67 9.42 1.75
N VAL A 61 11.04 9.27 2.92
CA VAL A 61 11.74 9.12 4.19
C VAL A 61 12.62 7.86 4.16
N TYR A 62 12.07 6.71 3.77
CA TYR A 62 12.82 5.45 3.77
C TYR A 62 13.92 5.39 2.69
N THR A 63 13.83 6.19 1.62
CA THR A 63 14.93 6.32 0.65
C THR A 63 16.22 6.75 1.35
N PHE A 64 16.17 7.75 2.22
CA PHE A 64 17.34 8.20 2.99
C PHE A 64 17.79 7.15 4.01
N VAL A 65 16.85 6.56 4.76
CA VAL A 65 17.16 5.54 5.78
C VAL A 65 17.87 4.33 5.17
N TYR A 66 17.35 3.79 4.06
CA TYR A 66 17.94 2.61 3.43
C TYR A 66 19.26 2.90 2.70
N TYR A 67 19.42 4.11 2.15
CA TYR A 67 20.68 4.52 1.57
C TYR A 67 21.80 4.58 2.62
N GLU A 68 21.54 5.21 3.77
CA GLU A 68 22.52 5.27 4.88
C GLU A 68 22.82 3.89 5.49
N ALA A 69 21.79 3.04 5.60
CA ALA A 69 21.93 1.67 6.06
C ALA A 69 22.59 0.72 5.04
N LYS A 70 22.91 1.21 3.82
CA LYS A 70 23.46 0.43 2.69
C LYS A 70 22.56 -0.74 2.25
N LEU A 71 21.26 -0.62 2.48
CA LEU A 71 20.23 -1.56 2.06
C LEU A 71 19.75 -1.21 0.65
N TYR A 72 20.60 -1.44 -0.35
CA TYR A 72 20.40 -0.94 -1.71
C TYR A 72 19.20 -1.59 -2.44
N ALA A 73 18.80 -2.82 -2.10
CA ALA A 73 17.61 -3.45 -2.65
C ALA A 73 16.34 -2.75 -2.17
N ASP A 74 16.25 -2.48 -0.85
CA ASP A 74 15.13 -1.74 -0.25
C ASP A 74 15.09 -0.30 -0.74
N PHE A 75 16.26 0.36 -0.85
CA PHE A 75 16.40 1.67 -1.49
C PHE A 75 15.80 1.68 -2.90
N GLY A 76 16.14 0.68 -3.73
CA GLY A 76 15.62 0.55 -5.09
C GLY A 76 14.10 0.42 -5.12
N MET A 77 13.50 -0.29 -4.16
CA MET A 77 12.05 -0.39 -4.02
C MET A 77 11.40 0.96 -3.64
N GLN A 78 12.05 1.77 -2.79
CA GLN A 78 11.51 3.11 -2.48
C GLN A 78 11.51 4.02 -3.71
N ILE A 79 12.58 3.97 -4.51
CA ILE A 79 12.62 4.71 -5.80
C ILE A 79 11.47 4.26 -6.71
N TYR A 80 11.21 2.94 -6.80
CA TYR A 80 10.08 2.44 -7.56
C TYR A 80 8.75 2.99 -7.02
N TYR A 81 8.51 3.00 -5.70
CA TYR A 81 7.28 3.52 -5.09
C TYR A 81 7.09 5.00 -5.37
N ILE A 82 8.15 5.81 -5.31
CA ILE A 82 8.11 7.23 -5.69
C ILE A 82 7.71 7.40 -7.16
N LEU A 83 8.34 6.66 -8.06
CA LEU A 83 8.02 6.74 -9.50
C LEU A 83 6.59 6.27 -9.79
N ALA A 84 6.13 5.22 -9.14
CA ALA A 84 4.77 4.71 -9.27
C ALA A 84 3.74 5.74 -8.76
N ALA A 85 4.02 6.40 -7.64
CA ALA A 85 3.14 7.42 -7.08
C ALA A 85 3.06 8.66 -7.98
N VAL A 86 4.20 9.13 -8.50
CA VAL A 86 4.24 10.23 -9.48
C VAL A 86 3.47 9.86 -10.75
N TYR A 87 3.71 8.65 -11.29
CA TYR A 87 2.98 8.16 -12.46
C TYR A 87 1.47 8.10 -12.21
N GLY A 88 1.05 7.52 -11.08
CA GLY A 88 -0.36 7.40 -10.72
C GLY A 88 -1.04 8.76 -10.56
N PHE A 89 -0.38 9.71 -9.87
CA PHE A 89 -0.85 11.09 -9.74
C PHE A 89 -1.03 11.76 -11.10
N LEU A 90 -0.02 11.71 -11.96
CA LEU A 90 -0.07 12.31 -13.30
C LEU A 90 -1.16 11.64 -14.16
N TYR A 91 -1.27 10.31 -14.07
CA TYR A 91 -2.29 9.58 -14.83
C TYR A 91 -3.71 9.93 -14.36
N TRP A 92 -3.96 10.07 -13.05
CA TRP A 92 -5.28 10.46 -12.54
C TRP A 92 -5.59 11.93 -12.81
N GLN A 93 -4.58 12.80 -12.76
CA GLN A 93 -4.75 14.23 -12.98
C GLN A 93 -4.94 14.59 -14.47
N PHE A 94 -4.13 13.97 -15.34
CA PHE A 94 -4.06 14.35 -16.75
C PHE A 94 -4.64 13.30 -17.71
N GLY A 95 -4.90 12.08 -17.24
CA GLY A 95 -5.51 11.01 -18.04
C GLY A 95 -7.00 11.22 -18.34
N ARG A 96 -7.54 12.36 -17.94
CA ARG A 96 -8.92 12.79 -18.23
C ARG A 96 -9.10 13.01 -19.72
N LYS A 97 -10.19 12.55 -20.30
CA LYS A 97 -10.59 12.99 -21.63
C LYS A 97 -10.91 14.48 -21.54
N LYS A 98 -10.04 15.32 -22.10
CA LYS A 98 -10.08 16.79 -22.03
C LYS A 98 -11.42 17.43 -22.44
N LYS A 99 -12.30 16.73 -23.15
CA LYS A 99 -13.58 17.25 -23.66
C LYS A 99 -14.74 17.25 -22.66
N GLU A 100 -14.68 16.48 -21.58
CA GLU A 100 -15.88 16.22 -20.75
C GLU A 100 -15.66 16.41 -19.23
N ASN A 101 -14.47 16.86 -18.78
CA ASN A 101 -14.12 16.95 -17.34
C ASN A 101 -14.34 15.65 -16.54
N ILE A 102 -14.42 14.50 -17.22
CA ILE A 102 -14.69 13.20 -16.61
C ILE A 102 -13.39 12.65 -16.03
N GLU A 103 -13.38 12.32 -14.75
CA GLU A 103 -12.26 11.65 -14.09
C GLU A 103 -11.96 10.30 -14.74
N VAL A 104 -10.70 9.82 -14.61
CA VAL A 104 -10.35 8.45 -15.05
C VAL A 104 -11.31 7.46 -14.38
N PRO A 105 -12.13 6.73 -15.16
CA PRO A 105 -13.15 5.85 -14.59
C PRO A 105 -12.51 4.61 -13.95
N ILE A 106 -13.18 4.08 -12.93
CA ILE A 106 -12.88 2.76 -12.41
C ILE A 106 -13.36 1.74 -13.43
N THR A 107 -12.49 0.81 -13.82
CA THR A 107 -12.78 -0.18 -14.85
C THR A 107 -12.37 -1.58 -14.41
N ARG A 108 -12.83 -2.59 -15.16
CA ARG A 108 -12.35 -3.97 -14.99
C ARG A 108 -11.01 -4.18 -15.68
N PHE A 109 -10.23 -5.09 -15.15
CA PHE A 109 -8.99 -5.53 -15.77
C PHE A 109 -9.30 -6.20 -17.14
N PRO A 110 -8.67 -5.73 -18.24
CA PRO A 110 -8.92 -6.30 -19.56
C PRO A 110 -8.42 -7.76 -19.65
N LYS A 111 -9.30 -8.68 -20.01
CA LYS A 111 -8.97 -10.12 -20.11
C LYS A 111 -7.74 -10.39 -20.98
N GLN A 112 -7.56 -9.62 -22.05
CA GLN A 112 -6.42 -9.73 -22.98
C GLN A 112 -5.07 -9.41 -22.32
N LYS A 113 -5.06 -8.67 -21.21
CA LYS A 113 -3.86 -8.31 -20.46
C LYS A 113 -3.51 -9.31 -19.36
N ILE A 114 -4.37 -10.30 -19.08
CA ILE A 114 -4.13 -11.25 -17.98
C ILE A 114 -2.83 -12.04 -18.24
N LEU A 115 -2.72 -12.67 -19.41
CA LEU A 115 -1.56 -13.49 -19.75
C LEU A 115 -0.24 -12.69 -19.83
N PRO A 116 -0.19 -11.53 -20.51
CA PRO A 116 0.99 -10.67 -20.48
C PRO A 116 1.37 -10.21 -19.06
N THR A 117 0.39 -9.83 -18.23
CA THR A 117 0.67 -9.40 -16.86
C THR A 117 1.19 -10.56 -16.01
N LEU A 118 0.64 -11.76 -16.15
CA LEU A 118 1.15 -12.95 -15.45
C LEU A 118 2.59 -13.27 -15.89
N PHE A 119 2.90 -13.16 -17.17
CA PHE A 119 4.25 -13.36 -17.69
C PHE A 119 5.24 -12.34 -17.08
N ILE A 120 4.87 -11.05 -17.08
CA ILE A 120 5.66 -9.98 -16.46
C ILE A 120 5.82 -10.24 -14.95
N PHE A 121 4.76 -10.67 -14.27
CA PHE A 121 4.79 -11.02 -12.85
C PHE A 121 5.85 -12.10 -12.58
N LEU A 122 5.84 -13.19 -13.33
CA LEU A 122 6.79 -14.29 -13.15
C LEU A 122 8.25 -13.86 -13.45
N LEU A 123 8.45 -13.04 -14.48
CA LEU A 123 9.78 -12.48 -14.80
C LEU A 123 10.30 -11.58 -13.67
N LEU A 124 9.47 -10.68 -13.18
CA LEU A 124 9.82 -9.79 -12.07
C LEU A 124 10.09 -10.59 -10.80
N TRP A 125 9.27 -11.61 -10.52
CA TRP A 125 9.46 -12.46 -9.35
C TRP A 125 10.81 -13.19 -9.39
N GLY A 126 11.15 -13.80 -10.50
CA GLY A 126 12.47 -14.43 -10.71
C GLY A 126 13.61 -13.42 -10.58
N ALA A 127 13.48 -12.23 -11.17
CA ALA A 127 14.50 -11.20 -11.11
C ALA A 127 14.72 -10.68 -9.69
N ILE A 128 13.64 -10.33 -8.96
CA ILE A 128 13.74 -9.85 -7.57
C ILE A 128 14.25 -10.97 -6.67
N TYR A 129 13.76 -12.18 -6.81
CA TYR A 129 14.28 -13.34 -6.08
C TYR A 129 15.79 -13.49 -6.27
N TYR A 130 16.27 -13.44 -7.52
CA TYR A 130 17.70 -13.50 -7.84
C TYR A 130 18.50 -12.37 -7.14
N VAL A 131 17.99 -11.15 -7.17
CA VAL A 131 18.62 -10.02 -6.47
C VAL A 131 18.68 -10.28 -4.96
N LEU A 132 17.59 -10.75 -4.36
CA LEU A 132 17.54 -10.98 -2.92
C LEU A 132 18.51 -12.09 -2.47
N ILE A 133 18.62 -13.19 -3.18
CA ILE A 133 19.54 -14.29 -2.81
C ILE A 133 21.02 -13.96 -3.10
N THR A 134 21.29 -13.04 -4.03
CA THR A 134 22.67 -12.75 -4.44
C THR A 134 23.25 -11.55 -3.71
N PHE A 135 22.43 -10.54 -3.40
CA PHE A 135 22.90 -9.24 -2.92
C PHE A 135 22.35 -8.84 -1.55
N THR A 136 21.51 -9.69 -0.93
CA THR A 136 20.94 -9.40 0.39
C THR A 136 21.03 -10.61 1.32
N ASN A 137 20.79 -10.37 2.61
CA ASN A 137 20.72 -11.42 3.64
C ASN A 137 19.27 -11.79 4.00
N SER A 138 18.34 -11.74 3.02
CA SER A 138 16.95 -12.11 3.30
C SER A 138 16.85 -13.56 3.77
N ASN A 139 16.16 -13.78 4.89
CA ASN A 139 15.90 -15.12 5.43
C ASN A 139 14.74 -15.83 4.75
N VAL A 140 13.90 -15.10 4.02
CA VAL A 140 12.69 -15.58 3.33
C VAL A 140 12.56 -14.99 1.92
N PRO A 141 13.58 -15.16 1.06
CA PRO A 141 13.68 -14.44 -0.22
C PRO A 141 12.53 -14.75 -1.18
N VAL A 142 11.91 -15.92 -1.08
CA VAL A 142 10.74 -16.32 -1.91
C VAL A 142 9.54 -15.45 -1.57
N LEU A 143 9.22 -15.29 -0.27
CA LEU A 143 8.10 -14.47 0.19
C LEU A 143 8.39 -12.99 -0.02
N ASP A 144 9.56 -12.49 0.40
CA ASP A 144 9.93 -11.09 0.21
C ASP A 144 9.85 -10.68 -1.29
N SER A 145 10.35 -11.53 -2.20
CA SER A 145 10.25 -11.25 -3.65
C SER A 145 8.81 -11.31 -4.17
N PHE A 146 8.01 -12.25 -3.69
CA PHE A 146 6.61 -12.38 -4.08
C PHE A 146 5.79 -11.16 -3.66
N GLY A 147 5.90 -10.73 -2.40
CA GLY A 147 5.25 -9.53 -1.88
C GLY A 147 5.67 -8.26 -2.63
N ASN A 148 6.97 -8.12 -2.96
CA ASN A 148 7.46 -6.99 -3.77
C ASN A 148 6.81 -6.96 -5.16
N VAL A 149 6.68 -8.10 -5.84
CA VAL A 149 6.04 -8.16 -7.17
C VAL A 149 4.54 -7.90 -7.08
N LEU A 150 3.85 -8.40 -6.04
CA LEU A 150 2.45 -8.06 -5.79
C LEU A 150 2.28 -6.55 -5.63
N SER A 151 3.16 -5.88 -4.88
CA SER A 151 3.16 -4.43 -4.73
C SER A 151 3.38 -3.68 -6.05
N ILE A 152 4.30 -4.17 -6.89
CA ILE A 152 4.56 -3.59 -8.21
C ILE A 152 3.32 -3.68 -9.11
N VAL A 153 2.73 -4.85 -9.22
CA VAL A 153 1.57 -5.07 -10.08
C VAL A 153 0.32 -4.41 -9.48
N GLY A 154 0.18 -4.42 -8.15
CA GLY A 154 -0.90 -3.76 -7.43
C GLY A 154 -0.93 -2.25 -7.66
N LEU A 155 0.20 -1.56 -7.47
CA LEU A 155 0.31 -0.12 -7.73
C LEU A 155 0.06 0.24 -9.19
N TRP A 156 0.56 -0.57 -10.14
CA TRP A 156 0.24 -0.37 -11.54
C TRP A 156 -1.25 -0.52 -11.83
N ALA A 157 -1.89 -1.56 -11.28
CA ALA A 157 -3.33 -1.78 -11.44
C ALA A 157 -4.17 -0.69 -10.78
N LEU A 158 -3.73 -0.19 -9.59
CA LEU A 158 -4.31 0.96 -8.90
C LEU A 158 -4.19 2.23 -9.74
N ALA A 159 -3.02 2.51 -10.31
CA ALA A 159 -2.81 3.67 -11.19
C ALA A 159 -3.75 3.65 -12.40
N LYS A 160 -4.06 2.46 -12.93
CA LYS A 160 -5.04 2.28 -14.02
C LYS A 160 -6.49 2.26 -13.55
N LYS A 161 -6.77 2.42 -12.26
CA LYS A 161 -8.10 2.27 -11.63
C LYS A 161 -8.78 0.94 -11.97
N TYR A 162 -8.01 -0.15 -12.07
CA TYR A 162 -8.61 -1.48 -12.22
C TYR A 162 -9.16 -1.97 -10.88
N ILE A 163 -10.42 -2.41 -10.86
CA ILE A 163 -11.07 -2.87 -9.62
C ILE A 163 -10.38 -4.11 -9.03
N GLU A 164 -9.79 -4.95 -9.87
CA GLU A 164 -9.11 -6.18 -9.48
C GLU A 164 -7.83 -5.94 -8.68
N GLN A 165 -7.30 -4.70 -8.65
CA GLN A 165 -6.17 -4.33 -7.80
C GLN A 165 -6.43 -4.65 -6.32
N TRP A 166 -7.68 -4.56 -5.86
CA TRP A 166 -8.05 -4.88 -4.50
C TRP A 166 -7.78 -6.35 -4.13
N TRP A 167 -7.96 -7.28 -5.06
CA TRP A 167 -7.62 -8.68 -4.84
C TRP A 167 -6.12 -8.91 -4.77
N ILE A 168 -5.32 -8.12 -5.48
CA ILE A 168 -3.86 -8.16 -5.37
C ILE A 168 -3.45 -7.74 -3.96
N TRP A 169 -4.05 -6.66 -3.42
CA TRP A 169 -3.79 -6.24 -2.05
C TRP A 169 -4.27 -7.24 -1.02
N VAL A 170 -5.43 -7.88 -1.19
CA VAL A 170 -5.88 -8.97 -0.31
C VAL A 170 -4.81 -10.06 -0.21
N VAL A 171 -4.25 -10.50 -1.34
CA VAL A 171 -3.20 -11.54 -1.36
C VAL A 171 -1.92 -11.04 -0.71
N ALA A 172 -1.47 -9.81 -1.02
CA ALA A 172 -0.28 -9.21 -0.45
C ALA A 172 -0.39 -9.02 1.07
N ASP A 173 -1.52 -8.52 1.55
CA ASP A 173 -1.73 -8.26 2.98
C ASP A 173 -1.85 -9.56 3.79
N ILE A 174 -2.47 -10.61 3.23
CA ILE A 174 -2.52 -11.93 3.86
C ILE A 174 -1.10 -12.52 3.95
N GLU A 175 -0.33 -12.43 2.88
CA GLU A 175 1.06 -12.90 2.82
C GLU A 175 1.92 -12.18 3.85
N LEU A 176 1.86 -10.84 3.90
CA LEU A 176 2.59 -10.02 4.86
C LEU A 176 2.14 -10.30 6.30
N SER A 177 0.83 -10.45 6.54
CA SER A 177 0.33 -10.83 7.87
C SER A 177 0.93 -12.16 8.34
N ALA A 178 0.94 -13.18 7.47
CA ALA A 178 1.54 -14.48 7.78
C ALA A 178 3.05 -14.37 8.01
N LEU A 179 3.75 -13.59 7.20
CA LEU A 179 5.19 -13.33 7.33
C LEU A 179 5.53 -12.66 8.68
N TYR A 180 4.74 -11.67 9.10
CA TYR A 180 4.96 -10.99 10.38
C TYR A 180 4.58 -11.85 11.59
N ILE A 181 3.62 -12.76 11.47
CA ILE A 181 3.38 -13.81 12.48
C ILE A 181 4.64 -14.69 12.61
N TYR A 182 5.18 -15.14 11.48
CA TYR A 182 6.41 -15.97 11.48
C TYR A 182 7.61 -15.23 12.11
N LYS A 183 7.74 -13.92 11.86
CA LYS A 183 8.80 -13.08 12.43
C LYS A 183 8.55 -12.66 13.90
N ASN A 184 7.47 -13.15 14.55
CA ASN A 184 7.06 -12.77 15.91
C ASN A 184 6.80 -11.28 16.11
N ILE A 185 6.16 -10.62 15.12
CA ILE A 185 5.78 -9.19 15.15
C ILE A 185 4.24 -9.10 15.07
N PRO A 186 3.51 -9.43 16.15
CA PRO A 186 2.06 -9.65 16.11
C PRO A 186 1.26 -8.37 15.83
N PHE A 187 1.73 -7.18 16.25
CA PHE A 187 1.03 -5.92 16.00
C PHE A 187 1.00 -5.58 14.50
N THR A 188 2.14 -5.70 13.83
CA THR A 188 2.25 -5.46 12.39
C THR A 188 1.47 -6.52 11.61
N ALA A 189 1.50 -7.79 12.05
CA ALA A 189 0.67 -8.84 11.47
C ALA A 189 -0.83 -8.51 11.55
N GLY A 190 -1.30 -8.02 12.70
CA GLY A 190 -2.68 -7.58 12.90
C GLY A 190 -3.05 -6.39 12.00
N LEU A 191 -2.13 -5.45 11.76
CA LEU A 191 -2.33 -4.32 10.87
C LEU A 191 -2.54 -4.78 9.41
N TYR A 192 -1.71 -5.71 8.91
CA TYR A 192 -1.89 -6.26 7.56
C TYR A 192 -3.15 -7.12 7.44
N ALA A 193 -3.52 -7.87 8.48
CA ALA A 193 -4.82 -8.55 8.51
C ALA A 193 -6.00 -7.57 8.41
N LEU A 194 -5.91 -6.41 9.07
CA LEU A 194 -6.89 -5.33 8.94
C LEU A 194 -6.90 -4.75 7.53
N TYR A 195 -5.74 -4.54 6.90
CA TYR A 195 -5.65 -4.06 5.52
C TYR A 195 -6.30 -5.04 4.53
N ALA A 196 -6.12 -6.35 4.70
CA ALA A 196 -6.79 -7.37 3.89
C ALA A 196 -8.33 -7.26 3.99
N ILE A 197 -8.87 -7.01 5.19
CA ILE A 197 -10.32 -6.81 5.40
C ILE A 197 -10.78 -5.52 4.70
N ILE A 198 -10.03 -4.43 4.85
CA ILE A 198 -10.34 -3.15 4.19
C ILE A 198 -10.26 -3.29 2.67
N ALA A 199 -9.31 -4.07 2.14
CA ALA A 199 -9.19 -4.33 0.71
C ALA A 199 -10.43 -5.05 0.15
N VAL A 200 -10.98 -6.03 0.87
CA VAL A 200 -12.25 -6.66 0.49
C VAL A 200 -13.39 -5.63 0.45
N ALA A 201 -13.50 -4.77 1.47
CA ALA A 201 -14.50 -3.70 1.51
C ALA A 201 -14.29 -2.70 0.37
N GLY A 202 -13.03 -2.36 0.05
CA GLY A 202 -12.63 -1.49 -1.06
C GLY A 202 -13.09 -2.01 -2.42
N PHE A 203 -12.93 -3.32 -2.65
CA PHE A 203 -13.45 -3.96 -3.87
C PHE A 203 -14.96 -3.73 -4.05
N TYR A 204 -15.76 -3.95 -3.01
CA TYR A 204 -17.20 -3.74 -3.09
C TYR A 204 -17.56 -2.27 -3.26
N LYS A 205 -16.83 -1.35 -2.60
CA LYS A 205 -17.01 0.09 -2.75
C LYS A 205 -16.72 0.54 -4.19
N TRP A 206 -15.58 0.14 -4.76
CA TRP A 206 -15.21 0.49 -6.12
C TRP A 206 -16.15 -0.15 -7.16
N LYS A 207 -16.65 -1.36 -6.89
CA LYS A 207 -17.67 -2.00 -7.75
C LYS A 207 -18.97 -1.19 -7.80
N LYS A 208 -19.37 -0.59 -6.66
CA LYS A 208 -20.52 0.30 -6.61
C LYS A 208 -20.26 1.59 -7.38
N MET A 209 -19.12 2.25 -7.14
CA MET A 209 -18.72 3.47 -7.85
C MET A 209 -18.63 3.27 -9.37
N MET A 210 -18.11 2.13 -9.83
CA MET A 210 -18.05 1.79 -11.24
C MET A 210 -19.43 1.72 -11.88
N LYS A 211 -20.44 1.11 -11.20
CA LYS A 211 -21.81 1.05 -11.70
C LYS A 211 -22.47 2.43 -11.78
N GLU A 212 -22.29 3.26 -10.74
CA GLU A 212 -22.80 4.63 -10.71
C GLU A 212 -22.23 5.48 -11.85
N ASN A 213 -20.93 5.32 -12.17
CA ASN A 213 -20.31 5.98 -13.31
C ASN A 213 -20.88 5.52 -14.65
N ASP A 214 -21.13 4.21 -14.84
CA ASP A 214 -21.70 3.67 -16.07
C ASP A 214 -23.14 4.15 -16.32
N GLU A 215 -23.92 4.37 -15.25
CA GLU A 215 -25.28 4.90 -15.32
C GLU A 215 -25.27 6.39 -15.71
N ASN A 216 -24.37 7.19 -15.12
CA ASN A 216 -24.26 8.63 -15.41
C ASN A 216 -23.77 8.93 -16.85
N ILE A 217 -23.05 8.01 -17.48
CA ILE A 217 -22.58 8.18 -18.88
C ILE A 217 -23.70 7.86 -19.90
N LYS A 218 -24.74 7.14 -19.49
CA LYS A 218 -25.86 6.74 -20.34
C LYS A 218 -27.03 7.75 -20.36
N LEU A 219 -27.02 8.72 -19.44
CA LEU A 219 -27.94 9.86 -19.37
C LEU A 219 -27.41 11.05 -20.14
#